data_5e92b3f5ee595e087710810958440321
#
_entry.id   5e92b3f5ee595e087710810958440321
#
_cell.length_a   1.000
_cell.length_b   1.000
_cell.length_c   1.000
_cell.angle_alpha   90.00
_cell.angle_beta   90.00
_cell.angle_gamma   90.00
#
_symmetry.space_group_name_H-M   'P 1'
#
loop_
_entity.id
_entity.type
_entity.pdbx_description
1 polymer ?
#
loop_
_entity_poly.entity_id
_entity_poly.type
_entity_poly.pdbx_seq_one_letter_code
_entity_poly.pdbx_strand_id
1 'polypeptide(L)'
;MALLKTEAVKLSNNSLERGVVEEIIDRDATFGLLPFMKVDGKAYVYNRENTLGGVDFLDPNDTVNEAASTFTEITTNLRILAGDVDIDKFLRDTMSDTNDQVAIQLAGKAKQMRRAFQSAFATGDSSVNTKSFDGIAKLTAASQKILAGTNGAALSLSALDELRDAVPNGPDAYIMRPGTIRAWKSLVRASGGTTPVHQMLSNFVGTDVPAHDGIPILVNDFLADDETAGTNNDTCSVYAVRMNETDGLHGIYGGANAGFVFEDIGTVQNKDANRYRVKWYTGLALKSTRSLAALNGITNI
;
A
#
# COMPACT_ATOMS: atom_id res chain seq x y z
N MET A 1 -8.92 -19.65 15.54
CA MET A 1 -9.46 -21.03 15.43
C MET A 1 -8.27 -21.97 15.34
N ALA A 2 -8.23 -23.04 16.11
CA ALA A 2 -7.13 -24.02 16.02
C ALA A 2 -7.21 -24.80 14.70
N LEU A 3 -6.10 -25.33 14.24
CA LEU A 3 -6.04 -26.19 13.05
C LEU A 3 -6.95 -27.39 13.25
N LEU A 4 -7.90 -27.60 12.34
CA LEU A 4 -8.83 -28.72 12.40
C LEU A 4 -8.14 -30.01 11.92
N LYS A 5 -8.50 -31.16 12.53
CA LYS A 5 -7.98 -32.47 12.13
C LYS A 5 -8.19 -32.75 10.65
N THR A 6 -9.32 -32.35 10.08
CA THR A 6 -9.64 -32.50 8.64
C THR A 6 -8.67 -31.80 7.73
N GLU A 7 -8.20 -30.62 8.10
CA GLU A 7 -7.21 -29.84 7.32
C GLU A 7 -5.79 -30.43 7.49
N ALA A 8 -5.45 -30.87 8.70
CA ALA A 8 -4.19 -31.56 8.97
C ALA A 8 -4.05 -32.87 8.18
N VAL A 9 -5.13 -33.66 8.07
CA VAL A 9 -5.13 -34.89 7.27
C VAL A 9 -4.89 -34.62 5.79
N LYS A 10 -5.43 -33.56 5.21
CA LYS A 10 -5.17 -33.17 3.81
C LYS A 10 -3.70 -32.88 3.57
N LEU A 11 -2.99 -32.35 4.56
CA LEU A 11 -1.57 -32.00 4.48
C LEU A 11 -0.63 -33.18 4.76
N SER A 12 -1.14 -34.30 5.30
CA SER A 12 -0.37 -35.48 5.74
C SER A 12 -0.66 -36.74 4.90
N ASN A 13 -1.14 -36.60 3.67
CA ASN A 13 -1.46 -37.75 2.83
C ASN A 13 -0.19 -38.29 2.15
N ASN A 14 0.03 -39.63 2.18
CA ASN A 14 1.22 -40.28 1.64
C ASN A 14 1.43 -40.09 0.12
N SER A 15 0.39 -39.78 -0.64
CA SER A 15 0.45 -39.48 -2.07
C SER A 15 0.50 -37.99 -2.38
N LEU A 16 0.59 -37.14 -1.36
CA LEU A 16 0.61 -35.71 -1.52
C LEU A 16 1.98 -35.22 -1.99
N GLU A 17 2.00 -34.36 -2.99
CA GLU A 17 3.21 -33.64 -3.39
C GLU A 17 3.68 -32.73 -2.22
N ARG A 18 5.01 -32.68 -2.01
CA ARG A 18 5.57 -31.82 -0.96
C ARG A 18 5.28 -30.36 -1.26
N GLY A 19 4.73 -29.66 -0.28
CA GLY A 19 4.37 -28.26 -0.36
C GLY A 19 2.86 -28.04 -0.52
N VAL A 20 2.49 -26.80 -0.67
CA VAL A 20 1.10 -26.36 -0.87
C VAL A 20 1.03 -25.53 -2.13
N VAL A 21 0.12 -25.90 -3.04
CA VAL A 21 -0.17 -25.08 -4.21
C VAL A 21 -0.91 -23.83 -3.76
N GLU A 22 -0.34 -22.67 -4.05
CA GLU A 22 -0.94 -21.38 -3.69
C GLU A 22 -2.00 -20.97 -4.72
N GLU A 23 -3.26 -20.94 -4.30
CA GLU A 23 -4.35 -20.38 -5.11
C GLU A 23 -4.54 -18.88 -4.89
N ILE A 24 -4.12 -18.38 -3.72
CA ILE A 24 -4.26 -16.95 -3.39
C ILE A 24 -2.99 -16.23 -3.84
N ILE A 25 -3.07 -15.63 -5.01
CA ILE A 25 -1.98 -14.87 -5.62
C ILE A 25 -2.42 -13.41 -5.77
N ASP A 26 -1.78 -12.53 -5.02
CA ASP A 26 -2.04 -11.09 -5.11
C ASP A 26 -0.97 -10.41 -5.98
N ARG A 27 -1.41 -9.50 -6.84
CA ARG A 27 -0.53 -8.66 -7.66
C ARG A 27 -0.33 -7.34 -6.96
N ASP A 28 0.78 -7.21 -6.27
CA ASP A 28 1.18 -5.95 -5.67
C ASP A 28 2.71 -5.85 -5.63
N ALA A 29 3.23 -4.97 -6.47
CA ALA A 29 4.65 -4.64 -6.53
C ALA A 29 5.01 -3.43 -5.65
N THR A 30 4.03 -2.72 -5.08
CA THR A 30 4.21 -1.49 -4.30
C THR A 30 5.04 -1.72 -3.05
N PHE A 31 4.88 -2.88 -2.42
CA PHE A 31 5.59 -3.21 -1.19
C PHE A 31 7.12 -3.28 -1.36
N GLY A 32 7.59 -3.67 -2.56
CA GLY A 32 9.03 -3.74 -2.87
C GLY A 32 9.70 -2.38 -3.05
N LEU A 33 8.92 -1.34 -3.32
CA LEU A 33 9.41 0.03 -3.53
C LEU A 33 9.24 0.94 -2.32
N LEU A 34 8.30 0.61 -1.43
CA LEU A 34 7.99 1.44 -0.28
C LEU A 34 9.17 1.43 0.71
N PRO A 35 9.85 2.56 0.95
CA PRO A 35 10.88 2.63 1.97
C PRO A 35 10.26 2.55 3.37
N PHE A 36 10.94 1.89 4.30
CA PHE A 36 10.49 1.75 5.67
C PHE A 36 11.46 2.40 6.65
N MET A 37 10.96 3.33 7.45
CA MET A 37 11.72 4.03 8.47
C MET A 37 11.39 3.48 9.86
N LYS A 38 12.43 3.26 10.69
CA LYS A 38 12.25 2.90 12.08
C LYS A 38 11.81 4.11 12.91
N VAL A 39 10.80 3.89 13.76
CA VAL A 39 10.31 4.89 14.71
C VAL A 39 10.53 4.39 16.14
N ASP A 40 11.19 5.22 16.95
CA ASP A 40 11.31 4.97 18.38
C ASP A 40 10.16 5.69 19.10
N GLY A 41 9.29 4.89 19.72
CA GLY A 41 8.09 5.37 20.41
C GLY A 41 6.78 4.95 19.75
N LYS A 42 5.68 5.54 20.20
CA LYS A 42 4.31 5.19 19.80
C LYS A 42 3.88 5.85 18.49
N ALA A 43 4.42 7.01 18.19
CA ALA A 43 4.01 7.85 17.08
C ALA A 43 5.22 8.51 16.41
N TYR A 44 5.08 8.73 15.12
CA TYR A 44 5.98 9.55 14.33
C TYR A 44 5.38 10.95 14.19
N VAL A 45 6.11 11.96 14.66
CA VAL A 45 5.66 13.36 14.66
C VAL A 45 6.60 14.16 13.78
N TYR A 46 6.04 14.98 12.90
CA TYR A 46 6.78 15.88 12.03
C TYR A 46 5.97 17.13 11.74
N ASN A 47 6.69 18.24 11.46
CA ASN A 47 6.07 19.52 11.14
C ASN A 47 6.00 19.68 9.62
N ARG A 48 4.86 20.17 9.15
CA ARG A 48 4.61 20.53 7.76
C ARG A 48 4.45 22.03 7.67
N GLU A 49 5.18 22.67 6.76
CA GLU A 49 4.99 24.07 6.44
C GLU A 49 3.73 24.24 5.59
N ASN A 50 2.81 25.11 6.03
CA ASN A 50 1.56 25.36 5.32
C ASN A 50 1.66 26.58 4.42
N THR A 51 2.14 27.69 4.96
CA THR A 51 2.26 28.97 4.24
C THR A 51 3.60 29.61 4.54
N LEU A 52 4.20 30.18 3.52
CA LEU A 52 5.38 31.03 3.66
C LEU A 52 4.97 32.42 4.11
N GLY A 53 5.85 33.08 4.84
CA GLY A 53 5.70 34.52 5.13
C GLY A 53 5.67 35.34 3.85
N GLY A 54 4.82 36.35 3.79
CA GLY A 54 4.70 37.25 2.64
C GLY A 54 5.97 38.10 2.47
N VAL A 55 6.27 38.41 1.21
CA VAL A 55 7.30 39.40 0.82
C VAL A 55 6.68 40.33 -0.22
N ASP A 56 6.77 41.61 -0.01
CA ASP A 56 6.19 42.66 -0.87
C ASP A 56 7.27 43.44 -1.60
N PHE A 57 6.98 43.90 -2.82
CA PHE A 57 7.75 44.94 -3.50
C PHE A 57 7.30 46.27 -2.98
N LEU A 58 8.24 47.12 -2.58
CA LEU A 58 7.97 48.39 -1.94
C LEU A 58 8.55 49.56 -2.74
N ASP A 59 7.82 50.68 -2.72
CA ASP A 59 8.32 51.98 -3.17
C ASP A 59 9.02 52.73 -2.02
N PRO A 60 9.83 53.77 -2.33
CA PRO A 60 10.47 54.60 -1.30
C PRO A 60 9.45 55.17 -0.32
N ASN A 61 9.65 54.93 1.00
CA ASN A 61 8.80 55.28 2.14
C ASN A 61 7.57 54.37 2.37
N ASP A 62 7.45 53.23 1.69
CA ASP A 62 6.40 52.27 2.01
C ASP A 62 6.69 51.53 3.32
N THR A 63 5.63 51.06 3.95
CA THR A 63 5.72 50.27 5.18
C THR A 63 5.94 48.82 4.86
N VAL A 64 6.96 48.18 5.48
CA VAL A 64 7.19 46.74 5.40
C VAL A 64 6.16 46.05 6.27
N ASN A 65 5.38 45.12 5.67
CA ASN A 65 4.43 44.29 6.40
C ASN A 65 5.12 43.05 7.00
N GLU A 66 4.87 42.77 8.28
CA GLU A 66 5.35 41.59 8.93
C GLU A 66 4.50 40.35 8.51
N ALA A 67 5.15 39.31 8.08
CA ALA A 67 4.49 38.04 7.78
C ALA A 67 5.38 36.86 8.18
N ALA A 68 4.81 35.87 8.87
CA ALA A 68 5.50 34.68 9.33
C ALA A 68 4.97 33.41 8.65
N SER A 69 5.83 32.42 8.45
CA SER A 69 5.42 31.09 8.00
C SER A 69 4.58 30.39 9.05
N THR A 70 3.61 29.59 8.61
CA THR A 70 2.78 28.76 9.48
C THR A 70 3.11 27.28 9.32
N PHE A 71 3.09 26.56 10.45
CA PHE A 71 3.43 25.12 10.49
C PHE A 71 2.28 24.35 11.11
N THR A 72 2.10 23.12 10.65
CA THR A 72 1.17 22.14 11.25
C THR A 72 1.93 20.91 11.68
N GLU A 73 1.74 20.51 12.92
CA GLU A 73 2.26 19.25 13.44
C GLU A 73 1.37 18.09 12.97
N ILE A 74 1.98 17.09 12.35
CA ILE A 74 1.33 15.87 11.88
C ILE A 74 1.84 14.70 12.73
N THR A 75 0.90 13.95 13.28
CA THR A 75 1.18 12.78 14.10
C THR A 75 0.67 11.52 13.41
N THR A 76 1.58 10.61 13.06
CA THR A 76 1.27 9.29 12.52
C THR A 76 1.54 8.22 13.57
N ASN A 77 0.49 7.49 13.94
CA ASN A 77 0.60 6.46 14.98
C ASN A 77 0.98 5.11 14.38
N LEU A 78 1.85 4.38 15.08
CA LEU A 78 2.08 2.97 14.83
C LEU A 78 0.83 2.15 15.19
N ARG A 79 0.52 1.17 14.36
CA ARG A 79 -0.59 0.23 14.53
C ARG A 79 -0.06 -1.19 14.71
N ILE A 80 -0.85 -2.01 15.40
CA ILE A 80 -0.49 -3.39 15.69
C ILE A 80 -1.27 -4.28 14.73
N LEU A 81 -0.57 -5.00 13.89
CA LEU A 81 -1.11 -6.08 13.08
C LEU A 81 -0.65 -7.39 13.69
N ALA A 82 -1.56 -8.23 14.16
CA ALA A 82 -1.22 -9.47 14.84
C ALA A 82 -2.19 -10.61 14.49
N GLY A 83 -1.68 -11.83 14.54
CA GLY A 83 -2.48 -13.02 14.36
C GLY A 83 -1.89 -14.22 15.08
N ASP A 84 -2.75 -14.99 15.74
CA ASP A 84 -2.39 -16.21 16.46
C ASP A 84 -2.75 -17.45 15.61
N VAL A 85 -1.96 -18.51 15.81
CA VAL A 85 -2.23 -19.84 15.28
C VAL A 85 -2.06 -20.84 16.43
N ASP A 86 -3.09 -21.63 16.70
CA ASP A 86 -3.04 -22.73 17.66
C ASP A 86 -2.89 -24.04 16.85
N ILE A 87 -1.88 -24.83 17.17
CA ILE A 87 -1.61 -26.13 16.53
C ILE A 87 -1.60 -27.19 17.62
N ASP A 88 -2.47 -28.18 17.46
CA ASP A 88 -2.56 -29.32 18.37
C ASP A 88 -1.27 -30.16 18.31
N LYS A 89 -0.75 -30.57 19.47
CA LYS A 89 0.51 -31.32 19.57
C LYS A 89 0.38 -32.69 18.94
N PHE A 90 -0.76 -33.36 19.10
CA PHE A 90 -0.97 -34.66 18.46
C PHE A 90 -0.95 -34.55 16.94
N LEU A 91 -1.58 -33.53 16.36
CA LEU A 91 -1.54 -33.30 14.91
C LEU A 91 -0.13 -32.97 14.42
N ARG A 92 0.61 -32.16 15.17
CA ARG A 92 2.01 -31.84 14.85
C ARG A 92 2.88 -33.09 14.86
N ASP A 93 2.75 -33.93 15.89
CA ASP A 93 3.64 -35.05 16.11
C ASP A 93 3.28 -36.28 15.26
N THR A 94 2.02 -36.40 14.82
CA THR A 94 1.55 -37.57 14.05
C THR A 94 1.27 -37.30 12.56
N MET A 95 1.10 -36.05 12.16
CA MET A 95 0.70 -35.68 10.78
C MET A 95 1.64 -34.67 10.10
N SER A 96 2.87 -34.53 10.57
CA SER A 96 3.91 -33.70 9.97
C SER A 96 4.97 -34.50 9.20
N ASP A 97 4.66 -35.71 8.78
CA ASP A 97 5.52 -36.63 8.07
C ASP A 97 5.92 -36.12 6.67
N THR A 98 4.95 -35.61 5.92
CA THR A 98 5.17 -35.07 4.56
C THR A 98 5.38 -33.55 4.58
N ASN A 99 4.60 -32.83 5.36
CA ASN A 99 4.62 -31.36 5.45
C ASN A 99 4.64 -30.92 6.91
N ASP A 100 5.56 -30.01 7.24
CA ASP A 100 5.60 -29.38 8.56
C ASP A 100 4.37 -28.48 8.77
N GLN A 101 3.44 -28.95 9.60
CA GLN A 101 2.18 -28.25 9.90
C GLN A 101 2.42 -26.85 10.48
N VAL A 102 3.45 -26.68 11.30
CA VAL A 102 3.79 -25.41 11.92
C VAL A 102 4.29 -24.42 10.87
N ALA A 103 5.25 -24.82 10.04
CA ALA A 103 5.84 -23.97 9.01
C ALA A 103 4.79 -23.49 8.00
N ILE A 104 3.89 -24.37 7.54
CA ILE A 104 2.83 -24.02 6.59
C ILE A 104 1.85 -23.01 7.20
N GLN A 105 1.42 -23.23 8.43
CA GLN A 105 0.47 -22.32 9.08
C GLN A 105 1.09 -20.94 9.37
N LEU A 106 2.36 -20.89 9.76
CA LEU A 106 3.07 -19.63 9.95
C LEU A 106 3.28 -18.87 8.64
N ALA A 107 3.65 -19.58 7.55
CA ALA A 107 3.75 -18.99 6.23
C ALA A 107 2.41 -18.40 5.75
N GLY A 108 1.31 -19.15 5.96
CA GLY A 108 -0.05 -18.69 5.68
C GLY A 108 -0.43 -17.43 6.47
N LYS A 109 -0.05 -17.36 7.75
CA LYS A 109 -0.28 -16.14 8.57
C LYS A 109 0.56 -14.96 8.11
N ALA A 110 1.82 -15.17 7.78
CA ALA A 110 2.68 -14.10 7.24
C ALA A 110 2.12 -13.55 5.91
N LYS A 111 1.63 -14.43 5.03
CA LYS A 111 0.95 -14.05 3.79
C LYS A 111 -0.32 -13.21 4.08
N GLN A 112 -1.14 -13.64 5.04
CA GLN A 112 -2.34 -12.89 5.43
C GLN A 112 -2.01 -11.53 6.03
N MET A 113 -0.94 -11.41 6.81
CA MET A 113 -0.48 -10.11 7.33
C MET A 113 -0.05 -9.17 6.22
N ARG A 114 0.71 -9.68 5.23
CA ARG A 114 1.08 -8.90 4.06
C ARG A 114 -0.17 -8.39 3.32
N ARG A 115 -1.17 -9.26 3.07
CA ARG A 115 -2.43 -8.87 2.44
C ARG A 115 -3.19 -7.81 3.23
N ALA A 116 -3.26 -7.95 4.56
CA ALA A 116 -3.92 -6.98 5.42
C ALA A 116 -3.22 -5.60 5.36
N PHE A 117 -1.89 -5.59 5.32
CA PHE A 117 -1.13 -4.35 5.12
C PHE A 117 -1.39 -3.73 3.75
N GLN A 118 -1.36 -4.52 2.68
CA GLN A 118 -1.59 -4.06 1.31
C GLN A 118 -3.01 -3.49 1.13
N SER A 119 -4.01 -4.15 1.71
CA SER A 119 -5.38 -3.65 1.75
C SER A 119 -5.50 -2.32 2.52
N ALA A 120 -4.86 -2.24 3.69
CA ALA A 120 -4.83 -0.99 4.46
C ALA A 120 -4.01 0.11 3.77
N PHE A 121 -2.94 -0.25 3.06
CA PHE A 121 -2.17 0.69 2.24
C PHE A 121 -3.04 1.34 1.15
N ALA A 122 -3.87 0.57 0.47
CA ALA A 122 -4.75 1.06 -0.58
C ALA A 122 -5.94 1.87 -0.02
N THR A 123 -6.74 1.27 0.85
CA THR A 123 -8.06 1.76 1.26
C THR A 123 -8.22 1.99 2.76
N GLY A 124 -7.15 1.88 3.55
CA GLY A 124 -7.21 2.08 5.00
C GLY A 124 -7.77 3.45 5.38
N ASP A 125 -8.68 3.48 6.36
CA ASP A 125 -9.25 4.70 6.92
C ASP A 125 -9.39 4.57 8.44
N SER A 126 -8.61 5.36 9.18
CA SER A 126 -8.63 5.37 10.65
C SER A 126 -9.91 5.97 11.23
N SER A 127 -10.70 6.69 10.44
CA SER A 127 -12.01 7.20 10.87
C SER A 127 -13.09 6.11 10.84
N VAL A 128 -12.95 5.10 9.98
CA VAL A 128 -13.84 3.93 9.90
C VAL A 128 -13.35 2.83 10.85
N ASN A 129 -12.06 2.51 10.78
CA ASN A 129 -11.43 1.54 11.67
C ASN A 129 -10.29 2.19 12.44
N THR A 130 -10.55 2.59 13.68
CA THR A 130 -9.59 3.28 14.55
C THR A 130 -8.33 2.48 14.86
N LYS A 131 -8.32 1.17 14.59
CA LYS A 131 -7.16 0.28 14.74
C LYS A 131 -6.30 0.18 13.49
N SER A 132 -6.79 0.67 12.34
CA SER A 132 -6.05 0.73 11.08
C SER A 132 -5.24 2.02 10.98
N PHE A 133 -4.30 2.06 10.06
CA PHE A 133 -3.64 3.29 9.60
C PHE A 133 -4.33 3.81 8.34
N ASP A 134 -4.09 5.08 8.01
CA ASP A 134 -4.64 5.70 6.80
C ASP A 134 -3.85 5.27 5.56
N GLY A 135 -4.55 4.78 4.55
CA GLY A 135 -4.01 4.37 3.26
C GLY A 135 -3.92 5.53 2.27
N ILE A 136 -3.42 5.25 1.05
CA ILE A 136 -3.20 6.28 0.02
C ILE A 136 -4.49 7.02 -0.36
N ALA A 137 -5.62 6.34 -0.41
CA ALA A 137 -6.92 6.95 -0.71
C ALA A 137 -7.30 8.06 0.29
N LYS A 138 -7.02 7.82 1.58
CA LYS A 138 -7.30 8.77 2.67
C LYS A 138 -6.23 9.86 2.79
N LEU A 139 -4.95 9.50 2.60
CA LEU A 139 -3.82 10.42 2.72
C LEU A 139 -3.78 11.44 1.58
N THR A 140 -4.41 11.16 0.44
CA THR A 140 -4.48 12.09 -0.69
C THR A 140 -5.31 13.32 -0.32
N ALA A 141 -4.67 14.47 -0.28
CA ALA A 141 -5.33 15.74 0.00
C ALA A 141 -6.38 16.09 -1.07
N ALA A 142 -7.44 16.79 -0.71
CA ALA A 142 -8.48 17.18 -1.66
C ALA A 142 -7.94 18.01 -2.84
N SER A 143 -6.93 18.85 -2.60
CA SER A 143 -6.25 19.66 -3.62
C SER A 143 -5.39 18.84 -4.58
N GLN A 144 -5.12 17.57 -4.28
CA GLN A 144 -4.33 16.63 -5.08
C GLN A 144 -5.21 15.57 -5.76
N LYS A 145 -6.53 15.75 -5.74
CA LYS A 145 -7.51 14.89 -6.40
C LYS A 145 -7.96 15.52 -7.70
N ILE A 146 -7.63 14.88 -8.80
CA ILE A 146 -8.06 15.23 -10.16
C ILE A 146 -9.26 14.35 -10.50
N LEU A 147 -10.31 14.91 -11.07
CA LEU A 147 -11.47 14.16 -11.53
C LEU A 147 -11.36 13.89 -13.02
N ALA A 148 -11.45 12.65 -13.44
CA ALA A 148 -11.47 12.27 -14.84
C ALA A 148 -12.71 12.81 -15.59
N GLY A 149 -13.79 13.08 -14.85
CA GLY A 149 -15.04 13.67 -15.36
C GLY A 149 -16.09 13.73 -14.25
N THR A 150 -17.15 14.52 -14.43
CA THR A 150 -18.21 14.74 -13.42
C THR A 150 -18.86 13.42 -12.94
N ASN A 151 -19.07 12.48 -13.86
CA ASN A 151 -19.62 11.14 -13.56
C ASN A 151 -18.62 10.02 -13.84
N GLY A 152 -17.33 10.35 -13.76
CA GLY A 152 -16.26 9.48 -14.20
C GLY A 152 -16.05 9.51 -15.72
N ALA A 153 -14.87 9.11 -16.15
CA ALA A 153 -14.52 8.96 -17.56
C ALA A 153 -13.50 7.82 -17.77
N ALA A 154 -13.34 7.40 -19.03
CA ALA A 154 -12.29 6.48 -19.38
C ALA A 154 -10.90 7.13 -19.18
N LEU A 155 -9.92 6.32 -18.82
CA LEU A 155 -8.53 6.78 -18.71
C LEU A 155 -8.07 7.41 -20.03
N SER A 156 -7.37 8.54 -19.96
CA SER A 156 -6.71 9.17 -21.09
C SER A 156 -5.22 9.42 -20.77
N LEU A 157 -4.39 9.51 -21.78
CA LEU A 157 -2.95 9.81 -21.60
C LEU A 157 -2.76 11.23 -21.07
N SER A 158 -3.55 12.21 -21.55
CA SER A 158 -3.50 13.57 -21.03
C SER A 158 -3.85 13.69 -19.56
N ALA A 159 -4.78 12.87 -19.05
CA ALA A 159 -5.10 12.86 -17.64
C ALA A 159 -3.98 12.25 -16.78
N LEU A 160 -3.19 11.32 -17.35
CA LEU A 160 -1.98 10.81 -16.69
C LEU A 160 -0.86 11.85 -16.67
N ASP A 161 -0.73 12.66 -17.72
CA ASP A 161 0.24 13.76 -17.75
C ASP A 161 -0.14 14.85 -16.73
N GLU A 162 -1.45 15.18 -16.60
CA GLU A 162 -1.96 16.08 -15.56
C GLU A 162 -1.70 15.51 -14.15
N LEU A 163 -1.90 14.20 -13.97
CA LEU A 163 -1.61 13.52 -12.70
C LEU A 163 -0.12 13.59 -12.34
N ARG A 164 0.77 13.49 -13.34
CA ARG A 164 2.20 13.66 -13.14
C ARG A 164 2.54 15.08 -12.67
N ASP A 165 1.97 16.08 -13.33
CA ASP A 165 2.23 17.50 -13.02
C ASP A 165 1.71 17.88 -11.62
N ALA A 166 0.72 17.18 -11.10
CA ALA A 166 0.22 17.36 -9.74
C ALA A 166 1.26 16.96 -8.66
N VAL A 167 2.32 16.21 -9.03
CA VAL A 167 3.44 15.87 -8.14
C VAL A 167 4.71 16.63 -8.60
N PRO A 168 4.97 17.86 -8.10
CA PRO A 168 5.98 18.78 -8.66
C PRO A 168 7.41 18.21 -8.69
N ASN A 169 7.75 17.34 -7.69
CA ASN A 169 9.07 16.72 -7.62
C ASN A 169 9.17 15.43 -8.45
N GLY A 170 8.14 15.11 -9.24
CA GLY A 170 8.00 13.89 -10.02
C GLY A 170 7.61 12.68 -9.14
N PRO A 171 6.66 11.86 -9.58
CA PRO A 171 6.34 10.60 -8.92
C PRO A 171 7.38 9.52 -9.23
N ASP A 172 7.61 8.62 -8.29
CA ASP A 172 8.47 7.44 -8.47
C ASP A 172 7.70 6.25 -9.05
N ALA A 173 6.38 6.24 -8.90
CA ALA A 173 5.52 5.20 -9.45
C ALA A 173 4.07 5.68 -9.65
N TYR A 174 3.41 5.07 -10.65
CA TYR A 174 1.95 5.05 -10.73
C TYR A 174 1.42 3.75 -10.14
N ILE A 175 0.30 3.83 -9.40
CA ILE A 175 -0.36 2.65 -8.84
C ILE A 175 -1.74 2.54 -9.48
N MET A 176 -2.01 1.40 -10.13
CA MET A 176 -3.23 1.15 -10.90
C MET A 176 -3.78 -0.25 -10.64
N ARG A 177 -5.08 -0.41 -10.85
CA ARG A 177 -5.70 -1.74 -10.94
C ARG A 177 -5.32 -2.47 -12.25
N PRO A 178 -5.41 -3.80 -12.28
CA PRO A 178 -5.10 -4.58 -13.49
C PRO A 178 -5.95 -4.19 -14.70
N GLY A 179 -7.23 -3.87 -14.50
CA GLY A 179 -8.13 -3.44 -15.56
C GLY A 179 -7.74 -2.09 -16.16
N THR A 180 -7.36 -1.13 -15.31
CA THR A 180 -6.88 0.19 -15.74
C THR A 180 -5.56 0.10 -16.51
N ILE A 181 -4.66 -0.81 -16.12
CA ILE A 181 -3.41 -1.08 -16.88
C ILE A 181 -3.74 -1.67 -18.26
N ARG A 182 -4.74 -2.53 -18.36
CA ARG A 182 -5.23 -3.05 -19.65
C ARG A 182 -5.74 -1.92 -20.54
N ALA A 183 -6.50 -0.97 -19.97
CA ALA A 183 -6.98 0.22 -20.67
C ALA A 183 -5.80 1.10 -21.14
N TRP A 184 -4.83 1.37 -20.27
CA TRP A 184 -3.62 2.08 -20.63
C TRP A 184 -2.87 1.42 -21.80
N LYS A 185 -2.66 0.09 -21.76
CA LYS A 185 -2.06 -0.66 -22.87
C LYS A 185 -2.84 -0.53 -24.18
N SER A 186 -4.17 -0.42 -24.12
CA SER A 186 -5.02 -0.20 -25.28
C SER A 186 -4.82 1.20 -25.87
N LEU A 187 -4.73 2.23 -25.01
CA LEU A 187 -4.46 3.62 -25.43
C LEU A 187 -3.09 3.74 -26.12
N VAL A 188 -2.06 3.13 -25.53
CA VAL A 188 -0.71 3.12 -26.12
C VAL A 188 -0.70 2.46 -27.51
N ARG A 189 -1.40 1.33 -27.67
CA ARG A 189 -1.54 0.67 -28.98
C ARG A 189 -2.30 1.53 -29.98
N ALA A 190 -3.33 2.22 -29.55
CA ALA A 190 -4.13 3.12 -30.40
C ALA A 190 -3.33 4.34 -30.87
N SER A 191 -2.40 4.85 -30.06
CA SER A 191 -1.50 5.95 -30.41
C SER A 191 -0.32 5.56 -31.33
N GLY A 192 -0.28 4.30 -31.78
CA GLY A 192 0.73 3.81 -32.73
C GLY A 192 1.95 3.16 -32.10
N GLY A 193 2.03 3.07 -30.78
CA GLY A 193 3.03 2.30 -30.02
C GLY A 193 4.52 2.69 -30.19
N THR A 194 4.81 3.77 -30.91
CA THR A 194 6.17 4.19 -31.27
C THR A 194 6.70 5.34 -30.42
N THR A 195 5.92 5.84 -29.48
CA THR A 195 6.32 6.96 -28.62
C THR A 195 7.29 6.45 -27.55
N PRO A 196 8.50 6.99 -27.41
CA PRO A 196 9.48 6.57 -26.41
C PRO A 196 9.02 6.77 -24.96
N VAL A 197 7.90 7.46 -24.76
CA VAL A 197 7.28 7.75 -23.47
C VAL A 197 6.63 6.50 -22.83
N HIS A 198 6.27 5.49 -23.62
CA HIS A 198 5.57 4.30 -23.18
C HIS A 198 6.46 3.06 -23.32
N GLN A 199 7.42 2.91 -22.45
CA GLN A 199 8.38 1.82 -22.46
C GLN A 199 8.06 0.77 -21.42
N MET A 200 8.53 -0.45 -21.67
CA MET A 200 8.68 -1.45 -20.63
C MET A 200 10.03 -1.23 -19.97
N LEU A 201 10.04 -0.96 -18.67
CA LEU A 201 11.27 -0.90 -17.88
C LEU A 201 11.74 -2.32 -17.60
N SER A 202 12.86 -2.71 -18.21
CA SER A 202 13.46 -4.02 -17.97
C SER A 202 14.10 -4.09 -16.60
N ASN A 203 13.95 -5.25 -15.95
CA ASN A 203 14.54 -5.56 -14.65
C ASN A 203 14.18 -4.61 -13.50
N PHE A 204 13.03 -3.92 -13.58
CA PHE A 204 12.53 -3.16 -12.47
C PHE A 204 11.91 -4.11 -11.43
N VAL A 205 12.47 -4.12 -10.20
CA VAL A 205 12.07 -5.06 -9.13
C VAL A 205 12.08 -6.54 -9.61
N GLY A 206 13.02 -6.88 -10.52
CA GLY A 206 13.18 -8.24 -11.04
C GLY A 206 12.18 -8.67 -12.12
N THR A 207 11.31 -7.77 -12.58
CA THR A 207 10.32 -8.00 -13.64
C THR A 207 10.26 -6.83 -14.61
N ASP A 208 9.79 -7.08 -15.82
CA ASP A 208 9.48 -6.03 -16.79
C ASP A 208 8.14 -5.40 -16.43
N VAL A 209 8.12 -4.12 -16.11
CA VAL A 209 6.90 -3.37 -15.79
C VAL A 209 6.60 -2.32 -16.86
N PRO A 210 5.31 -2.08 -17.16
CA PRO A 210 4.93 -0.98 -18.04
C PRO A 210 5.33 0.35 -17.41
N ALA A 211 5.74 1.31 -18.24
CA ALA A 211 6.09 2.64 -17.79
C ALA A 211 5.41 3.71 -18.64
N HIS A 212 5.00 4.79 -18.01
CA HIS A 212 4.51 6.01 -18.65
C HIS A 212 5.48 7.12 -18.33
N ASP A 213 6.04 7.75 -19.36
CA ASP A 213 7.04 8.80 -19.26
C ASP A 213 8.26 8.44 -18.38
N GLY A 214 8.72 7.19 -18.51
CA GLY A 214 9.84 6.67 -17.71
C GLY A 214 9.52 6.30 -16.28
N ILE A 215 8.27 6.49 -15.82
CA ILE A 215 7.79 6.18 -14.47
C ILE A 215 7.07 4.84 -14.50
N PRO A 216 7.46 3.88 -13.64
CA PRO A 216 6.86 2.55 -13.62
C PRO A 216 5.40 2.58 -13.19
N ILE A 217 4.60 1.71 -13.81
CA ILE A 217 3.20 1.49 -13.44
C ILE A 217 3.12 0.20 -12.64
N LEU A 218 2.80 0.32 -11.36
CA LEU A 218 2.66 -0.79 -10.43
C LEU A 218 1.21 -1.28 -10.38
N VAL A 219 1.06 -2.59 -10.36
CA VAL A 219 -0.24 -3.23 -10.18
C VAL A 219 -0.55 -3.31 -8.70
N ASN A 220 -1.79 -2.95 -8.32
CA ASN A 220 -2.30 -3.21 -6.98
C ASN A 220 -3.75 -3.70 -7.07
N ASP A 221 -3.99 -4.93 -6.61
CA ASP A 221 -5.32 -5.58 -6.65
C ASP A 221 -6.25 -5.11 -5.51
N PHE A 222 -5.71 -4.36 -4.52
CA PHE A 222 -6.46 -3.89 -3.35
C PHE A 222 -7.05 -2.49 -3.51
N LEU A 223 -6.78 -1.80 -4.62
CA LEU A 223 -7.45 -0.54 -4.91
C LEU A 223 -8.95 -0.76 -5.06
N ALA A 224 -9.77 0.18 -4.59
CA ALA A 224 -11.22 0.11 -4.74
C ALA A 224 -11.64 0.16 -6.22
N ASP A 225 -12.71 -0.55 -6.56
CA ASP A 225 -13.36 -0.58 -7.88
C ASP A 225 -14.84 -0.17 -7.81
N ASP A 226 -15.27 0.21 -6.64
CA ASP A 226 -16.61 0.64 -6.27
C ASP A 226 -16.64 2.10 -5.77
N GLU A 227 -15.67 2.92 -6.23
CA GLU A 227 -15.64 4.34 -5.88
C GLU A 227 -16.77 5.10 -6.57
N THR A 228 -17.36 6.08 -5.87
CA THR A 228 -18.42 6.92 -6.42
C THR A 228 -17.84 8.17 -7.08
N ALA A 229 -18.14 8.36 -8.37
CA ALA A 229 -17.89 9.59 -9.10
C ALA A 229 -19.18 10.14 -9.68
N GLY A 230 -19.74 11.17 -9.07
CA GLY A 230 -21.06 11.72 -9.45
C GLY A 230 -22.17 10.70 -9.26
N THR A 231 -22.78 10.25 -10.36
CA THR A 231 -23.85 9.22 -10.37
C THR A 231 -23.34 7.81 -10.64
N ASN A 232 -22.04 7.65 -10.94
CA ASN A 232 -21.44 6.35 -11.22
C ASN A 232 -20.77 5.80 -9.95
N ASN A 233 -21.08 4.54 -9.59
CA ASN A 233 -20.54 3.85 -8.42
C ASN A 233 -19.52 2.76 -8.79
N ASP A 234 -19.22 2.58 -10.07
CA ASP A 234 -18.27 1.58 -10.57
C ASP A 234 -17.05 2.29 -11.16
N THR A 235 -16.31 3.00 -10.32
CA THR A 235 -15.10 3.70 -10.73
C THR A 235 -13.94 3.33 -9.84
N CYS A 236 -12.73 3.53 -10.34
CA CYS A 236 -11.50 3.37 -9.57
C CYS A 236 -10.62 4.62 -9.66
N SER A 237 -9.58 4.66 -8.85
CA SER A 237 -8.59 5.74 -8.86
C SER A 237 -7.22 5.24 -9.29
N VAL A 238 -6.48 6.13 -9.94
CA VAL A 238 -5.06 5.97 -10.26
C VAL A 238 -4.26 6.92 -9.38
N TYR A 239 -3.20 6.43 -8.79
CA TYR A 239 -2.35 7.24 -7.90
C TYR A 239 -0.99 7.46 -8.51
N ALA A 240 -0.48 8.68 -8.41
CA ALA A 240 0.91 9.03 -8.64
C ALA A 240 1.58 9.28 -7.28
N VAL A 241 2.62 8.53 -6.99
CA VAL A 241 3.21 8.48 -5.65
C VAL A 241 4.72 8.72 -5.74
N ARG A 242 5.21 9.61 -4.89
CA ARG A 242 6.64 9.76 -4.61
C ARG A 242 6.96 8.99 -3.33
N MET A 243 7.84 7.99 -3.44
CA MET A 243 8.17 7.03 -2.39
C MET A 243 9.57 7.31 -1.83
N ASN A 244 9.67 8.17 -0.85
CA ASN A 244 10.93 8.42 -0.14
C ASN A 244 10.68 8.82 1.32
N GLU A 245 11.75 8.78 2.12
CA GLU A 245 11.71 9.15 3.54
C GLU A 245 11.82 10.65 3.79
N THR A 246 12.20 11.45 2.78
CA THR A 246 12.49 12.88 2.95
C THR A 246 11.25 13.74 2.84
N ASP A 247 10.51 13.61 1.75
CA ASP A 247 9.32 14.42 1.41
C ASP A 247 8.14 13.57 0.93
N GLY A 248 8.34 12.26 0.72
CA GLY A 248 7.39 11.34 0.11
C GLY A 248 6.59 10.50 1.09
N LEU A 249 5.95 9.49 0.49
CA LEU A 249 5.26 8.42 1.17
C LEU A 249 6.26 7.36 1.62
N HIS A 250 6.18 6.94 2.88
CA HIS A 250 7.01 5.88 3.43
C HIS A 250 6.27 5.09 4.49
N GLY A 251 6.65 3.82 4.64
CA GLY A 251 6.22 2.98 5.75
C GLY A 251 6.98 3.35 7.02
N ILE A 252 6.32 3.18 8.15
CA ILE A 252 6.97 3.29 9.47
C ILE A 252 6.83 1.97 10.22
N TYR A 253 7.86 1.61 10.99
CA TYR A 253 7.82 0.43 11.84
C TYR A 253 8.43 0.69 13.20
N GLY A 254 7.99 -0.07 14.20
CA GLY A 254 8.52 0.00 15.57
C GLY A 254 9.17 -1.33 16.00
N GLY A 255 10.19 -1.25 16.83
CA GLY A 255 10.87 -2.42 17.37
C GLY A 255 12.05 -2.92 16.54
N ALA A 256 12.46 -4.16 16.78
CA ALA A 256 13.53 -4.84 16.05
C ALA A 256 12.97 -5.54 14.78
N ASN A 257 13.85 -6.04 13.91
CA ASN A 257 13.52 -6.85 12.74
C ASN A 257 12.45 -6.24 11.83
N ALA A 258 12.57 -4.97 11.48
CA ALA A 258 11.57 -4.23 10.70
C ALA A 258 10.14 -4.28 11.30
N GLY A 259 10.05 -4.43 12.62
CA GLY A 259 8.79 -4.53 13.35
C GLY A 259 8.11 -5.89 13.30
N PHE A 260 8.69 -6.87 12.61
CA PHE A 260 8.11 -8.20 12.44
C PHE A 260 8.63 -9.14 13.55
N VAL A 261 7.72 -9.74 14.30
CA VAL A 261 8.04 -10.58 15.46
C VAL A 261 7.26 -11.88 15.39
N PHE A 262 7.98 -13.00 15.48
CA PHE A 262 7.41 -14.32 15.68
C PHE A 262 7.64 -14.72 17.15
N GLU A 263 6.57 -15.10 17.83
CA GLU A 263 6.61 -15.55 19.21
C GLU A 263 5.98 -16.94 19.34
N ASP A 264 6.70 -17.85 20.00
CA ASP A 264 6.11 -19.07 20.55
C ASP A 264 5.60 -18.75 21.96
N ILE A 265 4.29 -18.71 22.13
CA ILE A 265 3.65 -18.40 23.41
C ILE A 265 3.58 -19.65 24.30
N GLY A 266 3.78 -20.82 23.70
CA GLY A 266 3.70 -22.11 24.40
C GLY A 266 2.30 -22.71 24.44
N THR A 267 2.07 -23.60 25.41
CA THR A 267 0.83 -24.38 25.52
C THR A 267 -0.35 -23.53 25.93
N VAL A 268 -1.48 -23.70 25.25
CA VAL A 268 -2.76 -23.05 25.57
C VAL A 268 -3.39 -23.72 26.79
N GLN A 269 -3.94 -22.92 27.72
CA GLN A 269 -4.43 -23.43 29.03
C GLN A 269 -5.52 -24.54 28.94
N ASN A 270 -6.39 -24.47 27.91
CA ASN A 270 -7.57 -25.34 27.81
C ASN A 270 -7.47 -26.39 26.69
N LYS A 271 -6.30 -26.52 26.03
CA LYS A 271 -6.11 -27.42 24.89
C LYS A 271 -4.67 -27.92 24.87
N ASP A 272 -4.47 -29.18 24.42
CA ASP A 272 -3.12 -29.67 24.12
C ASP A 272 -2.61 -29.14 22.79
N ALA A 273 -2.48 -27.83 22.71
CA ALA A 273 -2.03 -27.11 21.54
C ALA A 273 -0.98 -26.05 21.90
N ASN A 274 -0.04 -25.82 21.03
CA ASN A 274 0.89 -24.70 21.13
C ASN A 274 0.37 -23.51 20.31
N ARG A 275 0.50 -22.33 20.90
CA ARG A 275 0.14 -21.06 20.27
C ARG A 275 1.35 -20.36 19.74
N TYR A 276 1.31 -20.02 18.47
CA TYR A 276 2.29 -19.19 17.80
C TYR A 276 1.64 -17.87 17.44
N ARG A 277 2.36 -16.77 17.68
CA ARG A 277 1.92 -15.40 17.38
C ARG A 277 2.83 -14.73 16.39
N VAL A 278 2.23 -14.13 15.37
CA VAL A 278 2.92 -13.25 14.44
C VAL A 278 2.43 -11.84 14.70
N LYS A 279 3.34 -10.89 14.91
CA LYS A 279 3.05 -9.47 15.14
C LYS A 279 3.85 -8.60 14.20
N TRP A 280 3.25 -7.49 13.80
CA TRP A 280 3.92 -6.44 13.06
C TRP A 280 3.44 -5.07 13.54
N TYR A 281 4.39 -4.24 13.95
CA TYR A 281 4.14 -2.86 14.36
C TYR A 281 4.45 -1.97 13.17
N THR A 282 3.44 -1.46 12.52
CA THR A 282 3.60 -0.75 11.25
C THR A 282 2.63 0.42 11.11
N GLY A 283 2.88 1.26 10.14
CA GLY A 283 2.03 2.37 9.74
C GLY A 283 2.50 2.96 8.42
N LEU A 284 1.80 3.98 7.96
CA LEU A 284 2.09 4.69 6.73
C LEU A 284 2.15 6.19 7.02
N ALA A 285 3.19 6.88 6.55
CA ALA A 285 3.36 8.31 6.73
C ALA A 285 3.57 9.01 5.39
N LEU A 286 2.94 10.16 5.21
CA LEU A 286 3.09 11.03 4.05
C LEU A 286 3.58 12.40 4.53
N LYS A 287 4.83 12.76 4.24
CA LYS A 287 5.39 14.03 4.71
C LYS A 287 4.81 15.22 3.95
N SER A 288 4.92 15.25 2.65
CA SER A 288 4.33 16.30 1.82
C SER A 288 3.04 15.84 1.16
N THR A 289 1.99 16.65 1.24
CA THR A 289 0.74 16.39 0.52
C THR A 289 0.93 16.41 -1.00
N ARG A 290 1.94 17.14 -1.50
CA ARG A 290 2.26 17.23 -2.93
C ARG A 290 3.02 16.02 -3.48
N SER A 291 3.38 15.07 -2.63
CA SER A 291 4.06 13.82 -3.03
C SER A 291 3.09 12.68 -3.34
N LEU A 292 1.80 12.93 -3.23
CA LEU A 292 0.75 11.96 -3.53
C LEU A 292 -0.41 12.67 -4.23
N ALA A 293 -0.74 12.23 -5.44
CA ALA A 293 -1.88 12.72 -6.21
C ALA A 293 -2.75 11.54 -6.69
N ALA A 294 -4.03 11.79 -6.89
CA ALA A 294 -4.98 10.80 -7.36
C ALA A 294 -5.81 11.31 -8.54
N LEU A 295 -5.95 10.49 -9.55
CA LEU A 295 -6.90 10.65 -10.64
C LEU A 295 -8.11 9.77 -10.37
N ASN A 296 -9.21 10.36 -9.93
CA ASN A 296 -10.42 9.67 -9.49
C ASN A 296 -11.44 9.56 -10.61
N GLY A 297 -12.32 8.57 -10.49
CA GLY A 297 -13.45 8.42 -11.39
C GLY A 297 -13.11 7.76 -12.73
N ILE A 298 -12.15 6.84 -12.74
CA ILE A 298 -11.82 6.06 -13.94
C ILE A 298 -12.84 4.92 -14.10
N THR A 299 -13.49 4.83 -15.26
CA THR A 299 -14.56 3.88 -15.55
C THR A 299 -14.09 2.60 -16.24
N ASN A 300 -12.94 2.57 -16.85
CA ASN A 300 -12.36 1.37 -17.50
C ASN A 300 -11.48 0.59 -16.51
N ILE A 301 -12.15 -0.20 -15.71
CA ILE A 301 -11.67 -0.99 -14.58
C ILE A 301 -11.13 -2.35 -15.04
#